data_9627bc9efe0a0c674d5285cf2ee61bcb
#
_entry.id   9627bc9efe0a0c674d5285cf2ee61bcb
#
_cell.length_a   1.000
_cell.length_b   1.000
_cell.length_c   1.000
_cell.angle_alpha   90.00
_cell.angle_beta   90.00
_cell.angle_gamma   90.00
#
_symmetry.space_group_name_H-M   'P 1'
#
loop_
_entity.id
_entity.type
_entity.pdbx_description
1 polymer ?
#
loop_
_entity_poly.entity_id
_entity_poly.type
_entity_poly.pdbx_seq_one_letter_code
_entity_poly.pdbx_strand_id
1 'polypeptide(L)'
;VIDRTYSEPVGAIEIELTDAGREDQLLEGVSPSFHAFVGHKEACNGAPPGVVMLATGVDCPVQMYRVGANVYVTQFHPELDADDLAARMRIYQHAGYFDPSELEDLTEMAYASQVSGQQHLVLRNFVARYARD
;
A
#
# COMPACT_ATOMS: atom_id res chain seq x y z
N VAL A 1 5.08 13.14 -12.52
CA VAL A 1 6.19 13.62 -11.68
C VAL A 1 6.12 12.90 -10.35
N ILE A 2 7.27 12.47 -9.83
CA ILE A 2 7.42 11.94 -8.47
C ILE A 2 8.04 13.05 -7.63
N ASP A 3 7.40 13.38 -6.53
CA ASP A 3 7.85 14.41 -5.60
C ASP A 3 7.34 14.15 -4.17
N ARG A 4 7.50 15.11 -3.27
CA ARG A 4 7.12 14.98 -1.86
C ARG A 4 5.74 15.56 -1.52
N THR A 5 4.95 15.95 -2.51
CA THR A 5 3.63 16.58 -2.29
C THR A 5 2.72 15.67 -1.49
N TYR A 6 2.75 14.37 -1.79
CA TYR A 6 1.89 13.36 -1.18
C TYR A 6 2.70 12.32 -0.38
N SER A 7 3.69 12.79 0.39
CA SER A 7 4.41 11.93 1.33
C SER A 7 3.47 11.45 2.44
N GLU A 8 3.63 10.20 2.87
CA GLU A 8 2.88 9.62 3.99
C GLU A 8 3.85 9.09 5.04
N PRO A 9 3.71 9.48 6.30
CA PRO A 9 4.49 8.86 7.38
C PRO A 9 4.13 7.39 7.55
N VAL A 10 4.95 6.65 8.27
CA VAL A 10 4.63 5.25 8.63
C VAL A 10 3.29 5.21 9.36
N GLY A 11 2.35 4.47 8.81
CA GLY A 11 1.00 4.40 9.36
C GLY A 11 0.13 3.39 8.64
N ALA A 12 -1.08 3.22 9.15
CA ALA A 12 -2.15 2.45 8.52
C ALA A 12 -3.19 3.42 7.97
N ILE A 13 -3.53 3.29 6.71
CA ILE A 13 -4.51 4.16 6.04
C ILE A 13 -5.61 3.36 5.39
N GLU A 14 -6.75 4.00 5.18
CA GLU A 14 -7.83 3.46 4.37
C GLU A 14 -7.51 3.62 2.88
N ILE A 15 -7.64 2.52 2.16
CA ILE A 15 -7.49 2.44 0.71
C ILE A 15 -8.87 2.21 0.10
N GLU A 16 -9.24 3.00 -0.89
CA GLU A 16 -10.49 2.84 -1.61
C GLU A 16 -10.24 2.38 -3.05
N LEU A 17 -10.95 1.35 -3.48
CA LEU A 17 -10.94 0.91 -4.87
C LEU A 17 -11.74 1.87 -5.74
N THR A 18 -11.18 2.22 -6.90
CA THR A 18 -11.92 2.88 -7.98
C THR A 18 -12.91 1.90 -8.62
N ASP A 19 -13.79 2.38 -9.49
CA ASP A 19 -14.68 1.49 -10.27
C ASP A 19 -13.86 0.50 -11.11
N ALA A 20 -12.78 0.96 -11.75
CA ALA A 20 -11.87 0.07 -12.47
C ALA A 20 -11.16 -0.93 -11.55
N GLY A 21 -10.83 -0.53 -10.31
CA GLY A 21 -10.24 -1.41 -9.31
C GLY A 21 -11.19 -2.52 -8.87
N ARG A 22 -12.48 -2.23 -8.74
CA ARG A 22 -13.50 -3.23 -8.37
C ARG A 22 -13.72 -4.28 -9.46
N GLU A 23 -13.42 -3.97 -10.70
CA GLU A 23 -13.54 -4.84 -11.85
C GLU A 23 -12.23 -5.54 -12.23
N ASP A 24 -11.10 -5.12 -11.66
CA ASP A 24 -9.79 -5.68 -11.98
C ASP A 24 -9.60 -7.06 -11.31
N GLN A 25 -9.15 -8.02 -12.11
CA GLN A 25 -8.98 -9.41 -11.65
C GLN A 25 -7.94 -9.55 -10.53
N LEU A 26 -6.96 -8.63 -10.45
CA LEU A 26 -5.98 -8.65 -9.37
C LEU A 26 -6.60 -8.32 -8.01
N LEU A 27 -7.71 -7.61 -8.01
CA LEU A 27 -8.42 -7.16 -6.83
C LEU A 27 -9.67 -7.98 -6.52
N GLU A 28 -9.82 -9.13 -7.16
CA GLU A 28 -10.92 -10.06 -6.89
C GLU A 28 -10.93 -10.48 -5.41
N GLY A 29 -12.08 -10.35 -4.77
CA GLY A 29 -12.26 -10.66 -3.35
C GLY A 29 -11.76 -9.59 -2.37
N VAL A 30 -11.08 -8.55 -2.85
CA VAL A 30 -10.69 -7.39 -2.04
C VAL A 30 -11.91 -6.51 -1.79
N SER A 31 -12.13 -6.12 -0.53
CA SER A 31 -13.19 -5.17 -0.17
C SER A 31 -13.03 -3.86 -0.92
N PRO A 32 -14.13 -3.17 -1.29
CA PRO A 32 -14.09 -1.85 -1.92
C PRO A 32 -13.31 -0.81 -1.11
N SER A 33 -13.26 -0.96 0.21
CA SER A 33 -12.43 -0.21 1.14
C SER A 33 -11.72 -1.18 2.09
N PHE A 34 -10.43 -0.97 2.31
CA PHE A 34 -9.62 -1.78 3.22
C PHE A 34 -8.47 -0.95 3.78
N HIS A 35 -7.83 -1.44 4.84
CA HIS A 35 -6.66 -0.77 5.43
C HIS A 35 -5.37 -1.46 5.01
N ALA A 36 -4.33 -0.66 4.78
CA ALA A 36 -2.98 -1.13 4.47
C ALA A 36 -1.94 -0.19 5.11
N PHE A 37 -0.74 -0.70 5.31
CA PHE A 37 0.38 0.10 5.80
C PHE A 37 1.02 0.90 4.66
N VAL A 38 1.43 2.11 5.00
CA VAL A 38 2.19 3.04 4.16
C VAL A 38 3.39 3.60 4.91
N GLY A 39 4.29 4.22 4.19
CA GLY A 39 5.45 4.91 4.74
C GLY A 39 6.40 5.26 3.60
N HIS A 40 6.27 6.46 3.04
CA HIS A 40 7.06 6.91 1.92
C HIS A 40 7.27 8.42 1.94
N LYS A 41 8.43 8.86 1.48
CA LYS A 41 8.79 10.28 1.39
C LYS A 41 8.38 10.90 0.06
N GLU A 42 8.28 10.10 -0.98
CA GLU A 42 7.97 10.51 -2.34
C GLU A 42 6.84 9.67 -2.91
N ALA A 43 6.00 10.28 -3.73
CA ALA A 43 4.86 9.64 -4.39
C ALA A 43 4.63 10.23 -5.78
N CYS A 44 3.78 9.58 -6.56
CA CYS A 44 3.29 10.15 -7.81
C CYS A 44 2.41 11.36 -7.52
N ASN A 45 2.80 12.52 -8.05
CA ASN A 45 1.97 13.73 -8.04
C ASN A 45 1.00 13.67 -9.22
N GLY A 46 -0.06 12.89 -9.05
CA GLY A 46 -1.05 12.57 -10.07
C GLY A 46 -0.74 11.28 -10.84
N ALA A 47 -1.78 10.69 -11.38
CA ALA A 47 -1.68 9.47 -12.18
C ALA A 47 -0.82 9.70 -13.43
N PRO A 48 0.13 8.79 -13.75
CA PRO A 48 0.84 8.86 -15.03
C PRO A 48 -0.12 8.77 -16.22
N PRO A 49 0.25 9.36 -17.38
CA PRO A 49 -0.59 9.24 -18.58
C PRO A 49 -0.75 7.78 -19.03
N GLY A 50 -1.97 7.41 -19.42
CA GLY A 50 -2.25 6.09 -19.99
C GLY A 50 -2.36 4.95 -19.01
N VAL A 51 -2.34 5.21 -17.71
CA VAL A 51 -2.56 4.19 -16.68
C VAL A 51 -4.03 4.06 -16.31
N VAL A 52 -4.40 2.92 -15.74
CA VAL A 52 -5.72 2.69 -15.15
C VAL A 52 -5.58 2.77 -13.63
N MET A 53 -6.19 3.80 -13.02
CA MET A 53 -6.22 3.96 -11.58
C MET A 53 -7.10 2.89 -10.94
N LEU A 54 -6.57 2.14 -9.99
CA LEU A 54 -7.23 1.02 -9.33
C LEU A 54 -7.58 1.32 -7.86
N ALA A 55 -6.76 2.11 -7.18
CA ALA A 55 -7.01 2.48 -5.79
C ALA A 55 -6.49 3.88 -5.46
N THR A 56 -7.13 4.51 -4.49
CA THR A 56 -6.84 5.87 -4.01
C THR A 56 -6.83 5.91 -2.49
N GLY A 57 -6.24 6.96 -1.93
CA GLY A 57 -6.24 7.28 -0.51
C GLY A 57 -6.49 8.78 -0.30
N VAL A 58 -6.79 9.17 0.93
CA VAL A 58 -7.15 10.57 1.26
C VAL A 58 -5.94 11.49 1.11
N ASP A 59 -4.82 11.14 1.73
CA ASP A 59 -3.62 11.99 1.76
C ASP A 59 -2.71 11.78 0.53
N CYS A 60 -2.71 10.59 -0.03
CA CYS A 60 -2.01 10.26 -1.28
C CYS A 60 -3.00 9.66 -2.28
N PRO A 61 -3.41 10.42 -3.31
CA PRO A 61 -4.44 9.96 -4.25
C PRO A 61 -4.04 8.76 -5.11
N VAL A 62 -2.75 8.58 -5.39
CA VAL A 62 -2.24 7.50 -6.24
C VAL A 62 -1.75 6.36 -5.37
N GLN A 63 -2.63 5.43 -5.03
CA GLN A 63 -2.29 4.26 -4.22
C GLN A 63 -2.06 3.00 -5.04
N MET A 64 -2.76 2.84 -6.14
CA MET A 64 -2.54 1.69 -7.04
C MET A 64 -2.98 2.02 -8.46
N TYR A 65 -2.18 1.61 -9.44
CA TYR A 65 -2.55 1.68 -10.84
C TYR A 65 -2.00 0.52 -11.65
N ARG A 66 -2.58 0.30 -12.82
CA ARG A 66 -2.13 -0.68 -13.79
C ARG A 66 -1.63 0.01 -15.06
N VAL A 67 -0.49 -0.46 -15.57
CA VAL A 67 0.07 -0.07 -16.88
C VAL A 67 -0.12 -1.23 -17.84
N GLY A 68 -0.79 -0.98 -18.94
CA GLY A 68 -1.11 -2.05 -19.88
C GLY A 68 -1.90 -3.19 -19.24
N ALA A 69 -1.52 -4.44 -19.53
CA ALA A 69 -2.25 -5.61 -19.06
C ALA A 69 -1.68 -6.27 -17.80
N ASN A 70 -0.38 -6.13 -17.55
CA ASN A 70 0.35 -7.01 -16.62
C ASN A 70 1.24 -6.28 -15.60
N VAL A 71 1.36 -4.96 -15.67
CA VAL A 71 2.21 -4.20 -14.75
C VAL A 71 1.32 -3.50 -13.74
N TYR A 72 1.51 -3.83 -12.47
CA TYR A 72 0.78 -3.26 -11.34
C TYR A 72 1.74 -2.52 -10.40
N VAL A 73 1.33 -1.37 -9.94
CA VAL A 73 2.10 -0.52 -9.03
C VAL A 73 1.26 -0.21 -7.81
N THR A 74 1.84 -0.39 -6.63
CA THR A 74 1.22 0.00 -5.35
C THR A 74 2.09 1.00 -4.62
N GLN A 75 1.48 2.00 -3.98
CA GLN A 75 2.14 2.89 -3.04
C GLN A 75 2.05 2.31 -1.62
N PHE A 76 0.92 1.72 -1.25
CA PHE A 76 0.78 0.96 -0.01
C PHE A 76 1.56 -0.37 -0.08
N HIS A 77 1.80 -0.95 1.07
CA HIS A 77 2.51 -2.22 1.21
C HIS A 77 1.55 -3.41 1.26
N PRO A 78 1.35 -4.13 0.14
CA PRO A 78 0.50 -5.32 0.13
C PRO A 78 1.12 -6.51 0.87
N GLU A 79 2.43 -6.47 1.11
CA GLU A 79 3.18 -7.55 1.74
C GLU A 79 3.19 -7.50 3.27
N LEU A 80 2.87 -6.35 3.89
CA LEU A 80 3.04 -6.16 5.33
C LEU A 80 1.75 -6.43 6.11
N ASP A 81 1.88 -7.25 7.16
CA ASP A 81 0.99 -7.27 8.31
C ASP A 81 1.63 -6.49 9.50
N ALA A 82 1.00 -6.54 10.67
CA ALA A 82 1.50 -5.81 11.84
C ALA A 82 2.84 -6.36 12.35
N ASP A 83 3.04 -7.68 12.31
CA ASP A 83 4.29 -8.32 12.73
C ASP A 83 5.43 -7.95 11.78
N ASP A 84 5.17 -7.98 10.47
CA ASP A 84 6.14 -7.62 9.44
C ASP A 84 6.55 -6.15 9.55
N LEU A 85 5.59 -5.25 9.77
CA LEU A 85 5.87 -3.83 9.94
C LEU A 85 6.70 -3.59 11.22
N ALA A 86 6.32 -4.21 12.33
CA ALA A 86 7.06 -4.09 13.59
C ALA A 86 8.50 -4.60 13.46
N ALA A 87 8.71 -5.72 12.76
CA ALA A 87 10.04 -6.25 12.49
C ALA A 87 10.86 -5.30 11.60
N ARG A 88 10.26 -4.80 10.52
CA ARG A 88 10.89 -3.84 9.60
C ARG A 88 11.29 -2.54 10.31
N MET A 89 10.42 -1.97 11.13
CA MET A 89 10.72 -0.75 11.90
C MET A 89 11.90 -0.95 12.85
N ARG A 90 11.99 -2.09 13.55
CA ARG A 90 13.15 -2.41 14.40
C ARG A 90 14.46 -2.47 13.64
N ILE A 91 14.46 -3.05 12.44
CA ILE A 91 15.65 -3.15 11.60
C ILE A 91 16.09 -1.78 11.08
N TYR A 92 15.14 -0.95 10.65
CA TYR A 92 15.40 0.33 9.97
C TYR A 92 15.24 1.57 10.85
N GLN A 93 15.15 1.41 12.18
CA GLN A 93 14.90 2.53 13.11
C GLN A 93 15.93 3.68 13.02
N HIS A 94 17.13 3.40 12.54
CA HIS A 94 18.17 4.43 12.35
C HIS A 94 18.37 4.85 10.89
N ALA A 95 17.49 4.44 9.99
CA ALA A 95 17.59 4.74 8.55
C ALA A 95 16.88 6.04 8.12
N GLY A 96 16.33 6.81 9.07
CA GLY A 96 15.73 8.12 8.81
C GLY A 96 14.29 8.09 8.27
N TYR A 97 13.59 6.97 8.37
CA TYR A 97 12.18 6.88 7.98
C TYR A 97 11.23 7.41 9.05
N PHE A 98 11.63 7.33 10.32
CA PHE A 98 10.93 7.87 11.49
C PHE A 98 11.94 8.12 12.61
N ASP A 99 11.54 8.88 13.64
CA ASP A 99 12.38 9.08 14.82
C ASP A 99 12.43 7.77 15.64
N PRO A 100 13.62 7.25 16.00
CA PRO A 100 13.74 6.03 16.80
C PRO A 100 12.96 6.06 18.12
N SER A 101 12.73 7.25 18.70
CA SER A 101 11.89 7.40 19.91
C SER A 101 10.42 7.07 19.69
N GLU A 102 9.95 7.05 18.43
CA GLU A 102 8.57 6.71 18.05
C GLU A 102 8.36 5.21 17.81
N LEU A 103 9.41 4.39 17.90
CA LEU A 103 9.33 2.96 17.57
C LEU A 103 8.25 2.21 18.37
N GLU A 104 8.14 2.48 19.66
CA GLU A 104 7.14 1.85 20.52
C GLU A 104 5.72 2.25 20.13
N ASP A 105 5.48 3.55 19.98
CA ASP A 105 4.16 4.08 19.59
C ASP A 105 3.74 3.59 18.20
N LEU A 106 4.66 3.57 17.24
CA LEU A 106 4.39 3.05 15.90
C LEU A 106 4.12 1.54 15.89
N THR A 107 4.80 0.79 16.76
CA THR A 107 4.56 -0.65 16.91
C THR A 107 3.17 -0.89 17.51
N GLU A 108 2.78 -0.14 18.55
CA GLU A 108 1.44 -0.21 19.11
C GLU A 108 0.37 0.17 18.08
N MET A 109 0.60 1.22 17.30
CA MET A 109 -0.28 1.61 16.19
C MET A 109 -0.48 0.48 15.21
N ALA A 110 0.59 -0.21 14.81
CA ALA A 110 0.51 -1.31 13.86
C ALA A 110 -0.39 -2.45 14.36
N TYR A 111 -0.25 -2.85 15.61
CA TYR A 111 -1.08 -3.91 16.21
C TYR A 111 -2.52 -3.46 16.50
N ALA A 112 -2.76 -2.19 16.77
CA ALA A 112 -4.08 -1.62 16.99
C ALA A 112 -4.80 -1.23 15.68
N SER A 113 -4.12 -1.30 14.52
CA SER A 113 -4.66 -0.90 13.24
C SER A 113 -5.76 -1.84 12.72
N GLN A 114 -6.49 -1.37 11.71
CA GLN A 114 -7.52 -2.15 11.01
C GLN A 114 -6.97 -2.94 9.81
N VAL A 115 -5.67 -3.08 9.69
CA VAL A 115 -5.03 -3.91 8.65
C VAL A 115 -5.32 -5.37 8.96
N SER A 116 -6.11 -6.03 8.12
CA SER A 116 -6.75 -7.33 8.42
C SER A 116 -6.42 -8.45 7.44
N GLY A 117 -5.44 -8.23 6.53
CA GLY A 117 -5.07 -9.24 5.53
C GLY A 117 -5.70 -9.02 4.15
N GLN A 118 -6.60 -8.06 3.97
CA GLN A 118 -7.15 -7.69 2.65
C GLN A 118 -6.05 -7.32 1.66
N GLN A 119 -5.03 -6.61 2.12
CA GLN A 119 -3.87 -6.22 1.31
C GLN A 119 -3.10 -7.43 0.75
N HIS A 120 -3.05 -8.53 1.47
CA HIS A 120 -2.36 -9.75 1.01
C HIS A 120 -3.05 -10.42 -0.17
N LEU A 121 -4.37 -10.19 -0.37
CA LEU A 121 -5.10 -10.73 -1.51
C LEU A 121 -4.54 -10.22 -2.84
N VAL A 122 -4.00 -9.01 -2.87
CA VAL A 122 -3.35 -8.44 -4.06
C VAL A 122 -2.21 -9.34 -4.54
N LEU A 123 -1.29 -9.71 -3.63
CA LEU A 123 -0.17 -10.60 -3.97
C LEU A 123 -0.63 -12.02 -4.24
N ARG A 124 -1.58 -12.53 -3.48
CA ARG A 124 -2.14 -13.86 -3.67
C ARG A 124 -2.79 -14.00 -5.05
N ASN A 125 -3.59 -13.02 -5.46
CA ASN A 125 -4.22 -12.99 -6.77
C ASN A 125 -3.18 -12.86 -7.88
N PHE A 126 -2.11 -12.08 -7.66
CA PHE A 126 -1.02 -11.95 -8.61
C PHE A 126 -0.34 -13.31 -8.84
N VAL A 127 0.02 -14.00 -7.77
CA VAL A 127 0.64 -15.34 -7.87
C VAL A 127 -0.31 -16.32 -8.56
N ALA A 128 -1.58 -16.37 -8.16
CA ALA A 128 -2.56 -17.25 -8.77
C ALA A 128 -2.75 -17.02 -10.27
N ARG A 129 -2.63 -15.76 -10.71
CA ARG A 129 -2.83 -15.37 -12.11
C ARG A 129 -1.60 -15.61 -13.00
N TYR A 130 -0.39 -15.40 -12.45
CA TYR A 130 0.85 -15.33 -13.25
C TYR A 130 1.86 -16.44 -12.92
N ALA A 131 1.69 -17.19 -11.83
CA ALA A 131 2.56 -18.33 -11.56
C ALA A 131 2.44 -19.37 -12.69
N ARG A 132 3.58 -19.87 -13.12
CA ARG A 132 3.66 -21.00 -14.06
C ARG A 132 4.11 -22.22 -13.30
N ASP A 133 3.49 -23.33 -13.64
CA ASP A 133 3.93 -24.64 -13.12
C ASP A 133 5.34 -25.00 -13.62
#